data_49d657837a0ac1f635b1efb17caca34b
#
_entry.id   49d657837a0ac1f635b1efb17caca34b
#
_cell.length_a   1.000
_cell.length_b   1.000
_cell.length_c   1.000
_cell.angle_alpha   90.00
_cell.angle_beta   90.00
_cell.angle_gamma   90.00
#
_symmetry.space_group_name_H-M   'P 1'
#
loop_
_entity.id
_entity.type
_entity.pdbx_description
1 polymer ?
#
loop_
_entity_poly.entity_id
_entity_poly.type
_entity_poly.pdbx_seq_one_letter_code
_entity_poly.pdbx_strand_id
1 'polypeptide(L)'
;IATDLAIANNLGEVDVIHSHTWYANMAGHTASLLYGTPHIVSAHSLEPLRPWKAEQLGGGYQISSWAEKTAYEGAAAIIAVSDGMRADVLKSYPNVDPAKVVTIRNGVDTTRFAPNHDDSVLKEFGITGRYAMFVGRITRQKGLAHLLRAWRDVPSDYGLVLAAGSPDEPGIGNEVAELIAELQASRGN
;
A
#
# COMPACT_ATOMS: atom_id res chain seq x y z
N ILE A 1 2.75 -19.58 3.25
CA ILE A 1 3.47 -20.46 4.21
C ILE A 1 4.47 -21.36 3.49
N ALA A 2 4.10 -22.13 2.45
CA ALA A 2 5.07 -22.98 1.73
C ALA A 2 6.25 -22.15 1.16
N THR A 3 5.96 -21.02 0.54
CA THR A 3 6.98 -20.08 0.04
C THR A 3 7.83 -19.53 1.19
N ASP A 4 7.23 -19.20 2.33
CA ASP A 4 7.96 -18.67 3.50
C ASP A 4 8.96 -19.69 4.04
N LEU A 5 8.56 -20.94 4.13
CA LEU A 5 9.45 -22.03 4.55
C LEU A 5 10.60 -22.24 3.55
N ALA A 6 10.31 -22.16 2.24
CA ALA A 6 11.34 -22.28 1.22
C ALA A 6 12.34 -21.11 1.30
N ILE A 7 11.88 -19.88 1.52
CA ILE A 7 12.74 -18.72 1.73
C ILE A 7 13.59 -18.92 2.98
N ALA A 8 12.99 -19.26 4.11
CA ALA A 8 13.71 -19.48 5.36
C ALA A 8 14.80 -20.54 5.22
N ASN A 9 14.50 -21.65 4.53
CA ASN A 9 15.46 -22.74 4.33
C ASN A 9 16.63 -22.39 3.39
N ASN A 10 16.47 -21.38 2.53
CA ASN A 10 17.50 -20.96 1.56
C ASN A 10 18.19 -19.63 1.93
N LEU A 11 17.96 -19.12 3.14
CA LEU A 11 18.44 -17.78 3.51
C LEU A 11 19.98 -17.69 3.63
N GLY A 12 20.67 -18.79 3.98
CA GLY A 12 22.10 -18.79 4.26
C GLY A 12 22.46 -18.05 5.55
N GLU A 13 23.75 -17.75 5.72
CA GLU A 13 24.26 -16.98 6.86
C GLU A 13 24.02 -15.48 6.62
N VAL A 14 23.27 -14.84 7.52
CA VAL A 14 22.95 -13.41 7.48
C VAL A 14 22.93 -12.84 8.89
N ASP A 15 23.33 -11.58 9.06
CA ASP A 15 23.37 -10.89 10.35
C ASP A 15 22.01 -10.36 10.79
N VAL A 16 21.11 -10.08 9.85
CA VAL A 16 19.77 -9.56 10.10
C VAL A 16 18.80 -9.98 9.00
N ILE A 17 17.57 -10.23 9.39
CA ILE A 17 16.46 -10.52 8.48
C ILE A 17 15.49 -9.35 8.53
N HIS A 18 15.14 -8.81 7.37
CA HIS A 18 14.17 -7.71 7.28
C HIS A 18 13.03 -8.10 6.35
N SER A 19 11.82 -8.07 6.87
CA SER A 19 10.62 -8.39 6.08
C SER A 19 9.62 -7.24 6.01
N HIS A 20 8.87 -7.21 4.91
CA HIS A 20 7.84 -6.22 4.64
C HIS A 20 6.53 -6.93 4.36
N THR A 21 5.48 -6.56 5.08
CA THR A 21 4.12 -7.08 4.96
C THR A 21 3.95 -8.55 5.36
N TRP A 22 2.70 -8.92 5.71
CA TRP A 22 2.37 -10.20 6.31
C TRP A 22 2.80 -11.43 5.48
N TYR A 23 2.76 -11.35 4.15
CA TYR A 23 3.11 -12.45 3.25
C TYR A 23 4.61 -12.76 3.17
N ALA A 24 5.47 -11.90 3.71
CA ALA A 24 6.90 -12.13 3.86
C ALA A 24 7.32 -12.26 5.34
N ASN A 25 6.46 -11.85 6.25
CA ASN A 25 6.77 -11.80 7.68
C ASN A 25 7.01 -13.21 8.25
N MET A 26 6.29 -14.23 7.79
CA MET A 26 6.47 -15.61 8.28
C MET A 26 7.79 -16.22 7.81
N ALA A 27 8.31 -15.84 6.63
CA ALA A 27 9.65 -16.24 6.21
C ALA A 27 10.70 -15.72 7.19
N GLY A 28 10.65 -14.41 7.49
CA GLY A 28 11.57 -13.78 8.44
C GLY A 28 11.44 -14.33 9.86
N HIS A 29 10.22 -14.51 10.35
CA HIS A 29 9.96 -15.07 11.67
C HIS A 29 10.47 -16.52 11.80
N THR A 30 10.17 -17.37 10.82
CA THR A 30 10.63 -18.76 10.80
C THR A 30 12.15 -18.85 10.72
N ALA A 31 12.78 -18.06 9.86
CA ALA A 31 14.23 -18.02 9.75
C ALA A 31 14.90 -17.54 11.05
N SER A 32 14.32 -16.54 11.72
CA SER A 32 14.78 -16.07 13.01
C SER A 32 14.77 -17.18 14.08
N LEU A 33 13.71 -18.00 14.09
CA LEU A 33 13.61 -19.13 15.02
C LEU A 33 14.62 -20.24 14.68
N LEU A 34 14.86 -20.51 13.38
CA LEU A 34 15.77 -21.57 12.94
C LEU A 34 17.24 -21.23 13.18
N TYR A 35 17.62 -19.98 12.92
CA TYR A 35 19.02 -19.57 12.88
C TYR A 35 19.44 -18.62 14.01
N GLY A 36 18.50 -18.16 14.83
CA GLY A 36 18.77 -17.18 15.89
C GLY A 36 19.06 -15.76 15.38
N THR A 37 18.86 -15.51 14.07
CA THR A 37 19.13 -14.23 13.45
C THR A 37 18.02 -13.21 13.78
N PRO A 38 18.35 -11.97 14.20
CA PRO A 38 17.34 -10.96 14.51
C PRO A 38 16.43 -10.67 13.33
N HIS A 39 15.11 -10.70 13.57
CA HIS A 39 14.10 -10.36 12.57
C HIS A 39 13.55 -8.95 12.81
N ILE A 40 13.62 -8.10 11.80
CA ILE A 40 13.04 -6.76 11.75
C ILE A 40 11.84 -6.77 10.82
N VAL A 41 10.74 -6.16 11.25
CA VAL A 41 9.50 -6.04 10.46
C VAL A 41 9.23 -4.58 10.12
N SER A 42 8.94 -4.27 8.85
CA SER A 42 8.41 -2.96 8.45
C SER A 42 6.89 -2.97 8.33
N ALA A 43 6.25 -2.13 9.12
CA ALA A 43 4.81 -1.93 9.15
C ALA A 43 4.39 -0.86 8.14
N HIS A 44 3.89 -1.29 6.95
CA HIS A 44 3.32 -0.41 5.93
C HIS A 44 1.79 -0.33 6.00
N SER A 45 1.16 -1.38 6.53
CA SER A 45 -0.27 -1.50 6.80
C SER A 45 -0.45 -2.62 7.82
N LEU A 46 -1.59 -2.66 8.50
CA LEU A 46 -1.92 -3.68 9.48
C LEU A 46 -3.22 -4.39 9.09
N GLU A 47 -3.24 -5.71 9.20
CA GLU A 47 -4.43 -6.50 8.87
C GLU A 47 -5.66 -6.13 9.73
N PRO A 48 -5.55 -5.87 11.07
CA PRO A 48 -6.68 -5.44 11.87
C PRO A 48 -7.33 -4.12 11.44
N LEU A 49 -6.59 -3.26 10.73
CA LEU A 49 -7.10 -1.99 10.21
C LEU A 49 -7.66 -2.10 8.78
N ARG A 50 -7.80 -3.32 8.27
CA ARG A 50 -8.27 -3.61 6.92
C ARG A 50 -9.43 -4.60 6.95
N PRO A 51 -10.53 -4.30 7.68
CA PRO A 51 -11.65 -5.25 7.90
C PRO A 51 -12.32 -5.70 6.59
N TRP A 52 -12.32 -4.86 5.54
CA TRP A 52 -12.83 -5.24 4.22
C TRP A 52 -12.10 -6.43 3.58
N LYS A 53 -10.87 -6.72 4.01
CA LYS A 53 -10.13 -7.90 3.54
C LYS A 53 -10.73 -9.21 4.03
N ALA A 54 -11.45 -9.20 5.15
CA ALA A 54 -12.15 -10.38 5.63
C ALA A 54 -13.20 -10.83 4.61
N GLU A 55 -13.90 -9.89 3.96
CA GLU A 55 -14.86 -10.18 2.91
C GLU A 55 -14.18 -10.67 1.62
N GLN A 56 -13.03 -10.09 1.26
CA GLN A 56 -12.29 -10.44 0.05
C GLN A 56 -11.56 -11.78 0.16
N LEU A 57 -10.96 -12.09 1.31
CA LEU A 57 -10.07 -13.23 1.50
C LEU A 57 -10.73 -14.39 2.24
N GLY A 58 -11.91 -14.20 2.84
CA GLY A 58 -12.58 -15.25 3.62
C GLY A 58 -11.63 -15.84 4.68
N GLY A 59 -11.48 -17.18 4.69
CA GLY A 59 -10.56 -17.87 5.61
C GLY A 59 -9.09 -17.44 5.48
N GLY A 60 -8.68 -16.93 4.34
CA GLY A 60 -7.32 -16.41 4.12
C GLY A 60 -6.98 -15.20 5.01
N TYR A 61 -7.99 -14.40 5.38
CA TYR A 61 -7.82 -13.28 6.32
C TYR A 61 -7.40 -13.75 7.73
N GLN A 62 -7.89 -14.88 8.17
CA GLN A 62 -7.48 -15.47 9.45
C GLN A 62 -5.99 -15.83 9.45
N ILE A 63 -5.52 -16.39 8.33
CA ILE A 63 -4.12 -16.75 8.14
C ILE A 63 -3.23 -15.50 8.08
N SER A 64 -3.62 -14.48 7.31
CA SER A 64 -2.85 -13.23 7.20
C SER A 64 -2.75 -12.50 8.54
N SER A 65 -3.84 -12.42 9.28
CA SER A 65 -3.89 -11.78 10.60
C SER A 65 -3.05 -12.54 11.63
N TRP A 66 -3.13 -13.87 11.62
CA TRP A 66 -2.29 -14.72 12.48
C TRP A 66 -0.81 -14.56 12.14
N ALA A 67 -0.44 -14.63 10.87
CA ALA A 67 0.93 -14.50 10.41
C ALA A 67 1.53 -13.14 10.78
N GLU A 68 0.79 -12.06 10.54
CA GLU A 68 1.21 -10.71 10.89
C GLU A 68 1.42 -10.57 12.40
N LYS A 69 0.42 -10.93 13.20
CA LYS A 69 0.51 -10.88 14.67
C LYS A 69 1.70 -11.66 15.21
N THR A 70 1.88 -12.91 14.76
CA THR A 70 2.95 -13.79 15.23
C THR A 70 4.33 -13.19 14.93
N ALA A 71 4.52 -12.66 13.72
CA ALA A 71 5.77 -12.05 13.33
C ALA A 71 6.06 -10.74 14.10
N TYR A 72 5.05 -9.91 14.34
CA TYR A 72 5.20 -8.66 15.08
C TYR A 72 5.55 -8.92 16.55
N GLU A 73 4.86 -9.83 17.21
CA GLU A 73 5.14 -10.19 18.62
C GLU A 73 6.52 -10.84 18.78
N GLY A 74 6.99 -11.60 17.77
CA GLY A 74 8.29 -12.26 17.78
C GLY A 74 9.45 -11.43 17.23
N ALA A 75 9.19 -10.25 16.65
CA ALA A 75 10.24 -9.43 16.05
C ALA A 75 11.23 -8.87 17.06
N ALA A 76 12.49 -8.76 16.65
CA ALA A 76 13.52 -8.05 17.40
C ALA A 76 13.29 -6.53 17.41
N ALA A 77 12.82 -5.98 16.28
CA ALA A 77 12.37 -4.59 16.15
C ALA A 77 11.28 -4.45 15.09
N ILE A 78 10.47 -3.39 15.20
CA ILE A 78 9.41 -3.05 14.26
C ILE A 78 9.63 -1.62 13.80
N ILE A 79 9.78 -1.45 12.49
CA ILE A 79 9.84 -0.15 11.83
C ILE A 79 8.41 0.27 11.47
N ALA A 80 7.90 1.31 12.09
CA ALA A 80 6.66 1.95 11.71
C ALA A 80 6.96 3.12 10.75
N VAL A 81 6.30 3.15 9.59
CA VAL A 81 6.57 4.16 8.55
C VAL A 81 6.04 5.56 8.88
N SER A 82 5.34 5.72 9.99
CA SER A 82 4.87 6.99 10.53
C SER A 82 4.56 6.87 12.03
N ASP A 83 4.43 8.01 12.72
CA ASP A 83 4.04 8.02 14.13
C ASP A 83 2.60 7.49 14.32
N GLY A 84 1.70 7.76 13.34
CA GLY A 84 0.38 7.14 13.30
C GLY A 84 0.45 5.62 13.21
N MET A 85 1.29 5.08 12.31
CA MET A 85 1.50 3.63 12.19
C MET A 85 2.10 3.04 13.49
N ARG A 86 2.98 3.77 14.17
CA ARG A 86 3.50 3.34 15.47
C ARG A 86 2.39 3.19 16.50
N ALA A 87 1.50 4.17 16.60
CA ALA A 87 0.36 4.12 17.50
C ALA A 87 -0.59 2.96 17.13
N ASP A 88 -0.83 2.75 15.83
CA ASP A 88 -1.67 1.66 15.32
C ASP A 88 -1.09 0.28 15.62
N VAL A 89 0.22 0.08 15.48
CA VAL A 89 0.93 -1.17 15.87
C VAL A 89 0.70 -1.47 17.34
N LEU A 90 0.98 -0.50 18.22
CA LEU A 90 0.84 -0.68 19.67
C LEU A 90 -0.60 -0.93 20.10
N LYS A 91 -1.56 -0.33 19.41
CA LYS A 91 -2.98 -0.56 19.66
C LYS A 91 -3.44 -1.93 19.17
N SER A 92 -2.98 -2.36 18.00
CA SER A 92 -3.40 -3.60 17.35
C SER A 92 -2.74 -4.84 17.97
N TYR A 93 -1.52 -4.68 18.45
CA TYR A 93 -0.69 -5.75 19.03
C TYR A 93 -0.19 -5.39 20.44
N PRO A 94 -1.05 -5.45 21.45
CA PRO A 94 -0.73 -4.97 22.80
C PRO A 94 0.37 -5.76 23.51
N ASN A 95 0.72 -6.96 23.00
CA ASN A 95 1.84 -7.76 23.53
C ASN A 95 3.20 -7.31 22.96
N VAL A 96 3.24 -6.42 21.99
CA VAL A 96 4.48 -5.86 21.45
C VAL A 96 5.05 -4.85 22.44
N ASP A 97 6.32 -5.04 22.81
CA ASP A 97 7.05 -4.07 23.63
C ASP A 97 7.19 -2.73 22.88
N PRO A 98 6.67 -1.61 23.44
CA PRO A 98 6.78 -0.29 22.83
C PRO A 98 8.22 0.15 22.50
N ALA A 99 9.21 -0.34 23.24
CA ALA A 99 10.62 -0.04 23.01
C ALA A 99 11.16 -0.65 21.70
N LYS A 100 10.51 -1.69 21.18
CA LYS A 100 10.87 -2.33 19.90
C LYS A 100 10.29 -1.61 18.70
N VAL A 101 9.33 -0.69 18.86
CA VAL A 101 8.63 -0.01 17.76
C VAL A 101 9.26 1.36 17.51
N VAL A 102 9.92 1.51 16.38
CA VAL A 102 10.65 2.73 16.00
C VAL A 102 10.01 3.35 14.77
N THR A 103 9.79 4.67 14.76
CA THR A 103 9.31 5.38 13.57
C THR A 103 10.48 5.66 12.63
N ILE A 104 10.46 5.04 11.44
CA ILE A 104 11.36 5.35 10.32
C ILE A 104 10.52 5.57 9.09
N ARG A 105 10.44 6.82 8.62
CA ARG A 105 9.63 7.18 7.46
C ARG A 105 10.25 6.67 6.16
N ASN A 106 9.39 6.32 5.19
CA ASN A 106 9.87 5.99 3.85
C ASN A 106 10.64 7.17 3.24
N GLY A 107 11.76 6.86 2.60
CA GLY A 107 12.54 7.84 1.87
C GLY A 107 12.03 8.03 0.44
N VAL A 108 12.45 9.13 -0.17
CA VAL A 108 12.24 9.44 -1.58
C VAL A 108 13.53 10.04 -2.16
N ASP A 109 13.85 9.69 -3.39
CA ASP A 109 14.94 10.32 -4.12
C ASP A 109 14.53 11.75 -4.52
N THR A 110 14.98 12.73 -3.77
CA THR A 110 14.65 14.14 -3.98
C THR A 110 15.30 14.75 -5.21
N THR A 111 16.29 14.09 -5.80
CA THR A 111 16.89 14.50 -7.08
C THR A 111 15.99 14.09 -8.24
N ARG A 112 15.51 12.85 -8.20
CA ARG A 112 14.59 12.31 -9.22
C ARG A 112 13.20 12.91 -9.11
N PHE A 113 12.69 13.09 -7.90
CA PHE A 113 11.35 13.63 -7.62
C PHE A 113 11.44 15.11 -7.21
N ALA A 114 12.16 15.90 -8.00
CA ALA A 114 12.23 17.35 -7.88
C ALA A 114 11.19 18.01 -8.78
N PRO A 115 10.79 19.28 -8.49
CA PRO A 115 9.99 20.08 -9.42
C PRO A 115 10.64 20.14 -10.80
N ASN A 116 9.87 19.81 -11.83
CA ASN A 116 10.30 19.90 -13.22
C ASN A 116 9.38 20.87 -13.96
N HIS A 117 9.95 21.81 -14.69
CA HIS A 117 9.23 22.80 -15.49
C HIS A 117 9.15 22.43 -16.97
N ASP A 118 9.69 21.24 -17.35
CA ASP A 118 9.52 20.72 -18.69
C ASP A 118 8.09 20.17 -18.85
N ASP A 119 7.32 20.80 -19.71
CA ASP A 119 5.94 20.47 -20.01
C ASP A 119 5.76 19.62 -21.30
N SER A 120 6.86 19.11 -21.86
CA SER A 120 6.86 18.32 -23.10
C SER A 120 5.92 17.10 -23.02
N VAL A 121 5.96 16.39 -21.88
CA VAL A 121 5.07 15.25 -21.62
C VAL A 121 3.60 15.67 -21.55
N LEU A 122 3.30 16.80 -20.93
CA LEU A 122 1.93 17.31 -20.87
C LEU A 122 1.39 17.62 -22.27
N LYS A 123 2.22 18.21 -23.14
CA LYS A 123 1.88 18.50 -24.54
C LYS A 123 1.68 17.24 -25.36
N GLU A 124 2.51 16.23 -25.15
CA GLU A 124 2.39 14.92 -25.81
C GLU A 124 1.02 14.27 -25.56
N PHE A 125 0.52 14.38 -24.31
CA PHE A 125 -0.82 13.88 -23.93
C PHE A 125 -1.94 14.90 -24.14
N GLY A 126 -1.69 16.05 -24.76
CA GLY A 126 -2.72 17.07 -25.01
C GLY A 126 -3.24 17.75 -23.74
N ILE A 127 -2.50 17.66 -22.63
CA ILE A 127 -2.92 18.24 -21.36
C ILE A 127 -2.60 19.74 -21.40
N THR A 128 -3.65 20.56 -21.38
CA THR A 128 -3.55 22.02 -21.43
C THR A 128 -4.33 22.68 -20.28
N GLY A 129 -3.92 23.86 -19.88
CA GLY A 129 -4.62 24.62 -18.83
C GLY A 129 -4.44 24.03 -17.42
N ARG A 130 -5.41 24.27 -16.56
CA ARG A 130 -5.40 23.80 -15.17
C ARG A 130 -5.93 22.37 -15.09
N TYR A 131 -5.26 21.52 -14.34
CA TYR A 131 -5.71 20.14 -14.16
C TYR A 131 -5.42 19.63 -12.75
N ALA A 132 -6.19 18.64 -12.32
CA ALA A 132 -5.84 17.78 -11.21
C ALA A 132 -5.40 16.42 -11.77
N MET A 133 -4.51 15.74 -11.06
CA MET A 133 -3.99 14.44 -11.48
C MET A 133 -4.25 13.40 -10.41
N PHE A 134 -4.83 12.27 -10.81
CA PHE A 134 -4.89 11.07 -9.99
C PHE A 134 -3.79 10.11 -10.46
N VAL A 135 -2.99 9.61 -9.50
CA VAL A 135 -1.97 8.59 -9.75
C VAL A 135 -2.23 7.40 -8.82
N GLY A 136 -2.46 6.22 -9.40
CA GLY A 136 -2.66 5.03 -8.59
C GLY A 136 -3.40 3.90 -9.29
N ARG A 137 -3.55 2.77 -8.58
CA ARG A 137 -4.36 1.65 -9.05
C ARG A 137 -5.85 1.96 -8.95
N ILE A 138 -6.65 1.36 -9.82
CA ILE A 138 -8.11 1.44 -9.74
C ILE A 138 -8.58 0.41 -8.71
N THR A 139 -8.73 0.87 -7.47
CA THR A 139 -9.21 0.05 -6.35
C THR A 139 -10.21 0.85 -5.53
N ARG A 140 -11.11 0.17 -4.81
CA ARG A 140 -12.07 0.84 -3.92
C ARG A 140 -11.36 1.70 -2.89
N GLN A 141 -10.24 1.22 -2.34
CA GLN A 141 -9.43 1.92 -1.34
C GLN A 141 -8.85 3.25 -1.85
N LYS A 142 -8.55 3.36 -3.15
CA LYS A 142 -7.99 4.59 -3.74
C LYS A 142 -9.04 5.66 -4.04
N GLY A 143 -10.31 5.30 -3.99
CA GLY A 143 -11.42 6.24 -4.06
C GLY A 143 -11.64 6.92 -5.40
N LEU A 144 -11.12 6.36 -6.52
CA LEU A 144 -11.24 6.96 -7.84
C LEU A 144 -12.70 7.19 -8.24
N ALA A 145 -13.60 6.23 -7.95
CA ALA A 145 -15.03 6.41 -8.24
C ALA A 145 -15.65 7.60 -7.49
N HIS A 146 -15.20 7.85 -6.24
CA HIS A 146 -15.64 9.04 -5.48
C HIS A 146 -15.10 10.33 -6.09
N LEU A 147 -13.83 10.35 -6.53
CA LEU A 147 -13.24 11.49 -7.22
C LEU A 147 -14.03 11.81 -8.50
N LEU A 148 -14.33 10.80 -9.33
CA LEU A 148 -15.07 10.99 -10.57
C LEU A 148 -16.48 11.53 -10.34
N ARG A 149 -17.18 11.05 -9.30
CA ARG A 149 -18.49 11.60 -8.94
C ARG A 149 -18.40 13.06 -8.50
N ALA A 150 -17.43 13.40 -7.66
CA ALA A 150 -17.20 14.77 -7.21
C ALA A 150 -16.75 15.68 -8.36
N TRP A 151 -16.11 15.13 -9.39
CA TRP A 151 -15.62 15.92 -10.53
C TRP A 151 -16.73 16.58 -11.35
N ARG A 152 -17.97 16.09 -11.23
CA ARG A 152 -19.15 16.70 -11.88
C ARG A 152 -19.38 18.16 -11.44
N ASP A 153 -19.02 18.48 -10.18
CA ASP A 153 -19.23 19.79 -9.58
C ASP A 153 -18.01 20.72 -9.71
N VAL A 154 -16.91 20.21 -10.28
CA VAL A 154 -15.70 21.02 -10.51
C VAL A 154 -15.89 21.90 -11.75
N PRO A 155 -15.45 23.18 -11.75
CA PRO A 155 -15.54 24.05 -12.91
C PRO A 155 -14.95 23.44 -14.18
N SER A 156 -15.56 23.71 -15.33
CA SER A 156 -15.21 23.09 -16.62
C SER A 156 -13.82 23.48 -17.16
N ASP A 157 -13.22 24.55 -16.62
CA ASP A 157 -11.87 24.98 -16.96
C ASP A 157 -10.76 24.14 -16.30
N TYR A 158 -11.13 23.17 -15.44
CA TYR A 158 -10.20 22.20 -14.88
C TYR A 158 -10.29 20.85 -15.61
N GLY A 159 -9.14 20.36 -16.10
CA GLY A 159 -8.99 18.99 -16.57
C GLY A 159 -8.80 17.98 -15.44
N LEU A 160 -9.13 16.72 -15.69
CA LEU A 160 -8.78 15.59 -14.82
C LEU A 160 -7.89 14.61 -15.58
N VAL A 161 -6.70 14.40 -15.09
CA VAL A 161 -5.72 13.46 -15.68
C VAL A 161 -5.66 12.22 -14.82
N LEU A 162 -5.85 11.06 -15.41
CA LEU A 162 -5.85 9.77 -14.73
C LEU A 162 -4.63 8.94 -15.16
N ALA A 163 -3.57 8.94 -14.36
CA ALA A 163 -2.46 7.99 -14.47
C ALA A 163 -2.78 6.75 -13.63
N ALA A 164 -3.71 5.93 -14.15
CA ALA A 164 -4.27 4.81 -13.44
C ALA A 164 -3.89 3.48 -14.09
N GLY A 165 -3.52 2.49 -13.28
CA GLY A 165 -3.27 1.13 -13.74
C GLY A 165 -4.57 0.32 -13.91
N SER A 166 -4.41 -0.98 -14.21
CA SER A 166 -5.55 -1.90 -14.32
C SER A 166 -6.34 -1.99 -13.01
N PRO A 167 -7.66 -2.20 -13.09
CA PRO A 167 -8.49 -2.41 -11.92
C PRO A 167 -8.15 -3.74 -11.22
N ASP A 168 -8.21 -3.75 -9.90
CA ASP A 168 -8.00 -4.98 -9.10
C ASP A 168 -9.19 -5.95 -9.22
N GLU A 169 -10.39 -5.43 -9.49
CA GLU A 169 -11.63 -6.20 -9.62
C GLU A 169 -12.46 -5.69 -10.81
N PRO A 170 -13.11 -6.59 -11.58
CA PRO A 170 -13.93 -6.18 -12.71
C PRO A 170 -15.03 -5.17 -12.35
N GLY A 171 -15.66 -5.33 -11.19
CA GLY A 171 -16.75 -4.46 -10.74
C GLY A 171 -16.35 -3.00 -10.60
N ILE A 172 -15.22 -2.71 -9.96
CA ILE A 172 -14.72 -1.33 -9.84
C ILE A 172 -14.23 -0.80 -11.19
N GLY A 173 -13.70 -1.69 -12.06
CA GLY A 173 -13.29 -1.32 -13.42
C GLY A 173 -14.46 -0.81 -14.24
N ASN A 174 -15.57 -1.55 -14.25
CA ASN A 174 -16.79 -1.16 -14.97
C ASN A 174 -17.39 0.14 -14.43
N GLU A 175 -17.51 0.26 -13.09
CA GLU A 175 -18.01 1.47 -12.44
C GLU A 175 -17.19 2.71 -12.82
N VAL A 176 -15.86 2.60 -12.81
CA VAL A 176 -14.97 3.70 -13.20
C VAL A 176 -15.10 4.03 -14.67
N ALA A 177 -15.20 3.05 -15.57
CA ALA A 177 -15.37 3.26 -16.99
C ALA A 177 -16.68 3.99 -17.31
N GLU A 178 -17.78 3.61 -16.66
CA GLU A 178 -19.09 4.27 -16.81
C GLU A 178 -19.01 5.74 -16.35
N LEU A 179 -18.43 6.00 -15.19
CA LEU A 179 -18.28 7.36 -14.65
C LEU A 179 -17.38 8.24 -15.55
N ILE A 180 -16.34 7.68 -16.16
CA ILE A 180 -15.50 8.41 -17.12
C ILE A 180 -16.33 8.76 -18.37
N ALA A 181 -17.06 7.79 -18.94
CA ALA A 181 -17.89 8.03 -20.11
C ALA A 181 -18.96 9.11 -19.87
N GLU A 182 -19.62 9.10 -18.70
CA GLU A 182 -20.58 10.14 -18.31
C GLU A 182 -19.91 11.53 -18.19
N LEU A 183 -18.73 11.62 -17.61
CA LEU A 183 -17.97 12.86 -17.48
C LEU A 183 -17.55 13.37 -18.86
N GLN A 184 -17.05 12.53 -19.73
CA GLN A 184 -16.67 12.90 -21.11
C GLN A 184 -17.88 13.41 -21.90
N ALA A 185 -19.02 12.73 -21.81
CA ALA A 185 -20.25 13.16 -22.47
C ALA A 185 -20.76 14.53 -21.97
N SER A 186 -20.61 14.80 -20.67
CA SER A 186 -21.09 16.05 -20.07
C SER A 186 -20.14 17.22 -20.20
N ARG A 187 -18.84 16.99 -20.32
CA ARG A 187 -17.79 18.03 -20.32
C ARG A 187 -17.11 18.25 -21.68
N GLY A 188 -17.40 17.40 -22.66
CA GLY A 188 -16.94 17.59 -24.04
C GLY A 188 -15.47 17.21 -24.31
N ASN A 189 -14.99 16.15 -23.64
CA ASN A 189 -13.66 15.57 -23.88
C ASN A 189 -13.78 14.22 -24.58
#